data_612a9c4283645be6a609ebc209b9ef47
#
_entry.id   612a9c4283645be6a609ebc209b9ef47
#
_cell.length_a   1.000
_cell.length_b   1.000
_cell.length_c   1.000
_cell.angle_alpha   90.00
_cell.angle_beta   90.00
_cell.angle_gamma   90.00
#
_symmetry.space_group_name_H-M   'P 1'
#
loop_
_entity.id
_entity.type
_entity.pdbx_description
1 polymer ?
#
loop_
_entity_poly.entity_id
_entity_poly.type
_entity_poly.pdbx_seq_one_letter_code
_entity_poly.pdbx_strand_id
1 'polypeptide(L)'
;MEDALAAELTKKQAVIEQLIAVAAAQNAAIKNSEMEKIVSLDAEKQSLMENLSGIDNSMKPFILKNMRYPASVQDSVKKINICLNNLIVIEKENEKLLSAMELSASGRHIEAYKRAVK
;
A
#
# COMPACT_ATOMS: atom_id res chain seq x y z
N MET A 1 2.60 -22.01 -13.28
CA MET A 1 3.41 -21.05 -12.50
C MET A 1 3.07 -19.60 -12.76
N GLU A 2 2.95 -19.20 -14.03
CA GLU A 2 2.54 -17.82 -14.36
C GLU A 2 1.15 -17.49 -13.86
N ASP A 3 0.23 -18.44 -13.90
CA ASP A 3 -1.14 -18.25 -13.41
C ASP A 3 -1.17 -17.98 -11.91
N ALA A 4 -0.31 -18.67 -11.14
CA ALA A 4 -0.21 -18.47 -9.70
C ALA A 4 0.37 -17.09 -9.38
N LEU A 5 1.38 -16.66 -10.14
CA LEU A 5 1.95 -15.32 -9.99
C LEU A 5 0.94 -14.24 -10.34
N ALA A 6 0.20 -14.42 -11.45
CA ALA A 6 -0.83 -13.49 -11.87
C ALA A 6 -1.93 -13.36 -10.81
N ALA A 7 -2.32 -14.47 -10.19
CA ALA A 7 -3.31 -14.48 -9.10
C ALA A 7 -2.82 -13.69 -7.89
N GLU A 8 -1.55 -13.86 -7.51
CA GLU A 8 -0.96 -13.11 -6.39
C GLU A 8 -0.88 -11.62 -6.70
N LEU A 9 -0.53 -11.26 -7.94
CA LEU A 9 -0.50 -9.85 -8.36
C LEU A 9 -1.89 -9.21 -8.33
N THR A 10 -2.92 -9.96 -8.71
CA THR A 10 -4.30 -9.50 -8.63
C THR A 10 -4.69 -9.22 -7.18
N LYS A 11 -4.32 -10.10 -6.25
CA LYS A 11 -4.55 -9.90 -4.82
C LYS A 11 -3.80 -8.66 -4.31
N LYS A 12 -2.55 -8.50 -4.72
CA LYS A 12 -1.72 -7.35 -4.34
C LYS A 12 -2.36 -6.05 -4.79
N GLN A 13 -2.81 -5.98 -6.04
CA GLN A 13 -3.48 -4.79 -6.57
C GLN A 13 -4.74 -4.46 -5.77
N ALA A 14 -5.55 -5.46 -5.45
CA ALA A 14 -6.78 -5.27 -4.69
C ALA A 14 -6.49 -4.69 -3.29
N VAL A 15 -5.48 -5.20 -2.61
CA VAL A 15 -5.07 -4.70 -1.28
C VAL A 15 -4.59 -3.25 -1.39
N ILE A 16 -3.79 -2.94 -2.41
CA ILE A 16 -3.27 -1.57 -2.61
C ILE A 16 -4.42 -0.60 -2.88
N GLU A 17 -5.39 -1.00 -3.68
CA GLU A 17 -6.58 -0.17 -3.94
C GLU A 17 -7.38 0.09 -2.67
N GLN A 18 -7.49 -0.91 -1.79
CA GLN A 18 -8.11 -0.74 -0.49
C GLN A 18 -7.31 0.22 0.39
N LEU A 19 -5.98 0.11 0.37
CA LEU A 19 -5.11 1.04 1.10
C LEU A 19 -5.27 2.46 0.61
N ILE A 20 -5.41 2.67 -0.70
CA ILE A 20 -5.65 4.00 -1.27
C ILE A 20 -6.97 4.56 -0.75
N ALA A 21 -8.03 3.75 -0.75
CA ALA A 21 -9.33 4.16 -0.24
C ALA A 21 -9.29 4.55 1.24
N VAL A 22 -8.60 3.75 2.05
CA VAL A 22 -8.43 4.02 3.47
C VAL A 22 -7.61 5.29 3.70
N ALA A 23 -6.52 5.46 2.95
CA ALA A 23 -5.67 6.65 3.05
C ALA A 23 -6.43 7.92 2.66
N ALA A 24 -7.26 7.85 1.62
CA ALA A 24 -8.11 8.98 1.20
C ALA A 24 -9.15 9.30 2.26
N ALA A 25 -9.78 8.28 2.86
CA ALA A 25 -10.73 8.47 3.95
C ALA A 25 -10.04 9.09 5.17
N GLN A 26 -8.82 8.67 5.47
CA GLN A 26 -8.04 9.23 6.57
C GLN A 26 -7.68 10.69 6.30
N ASN A 27 -7.35 11.03 5.05
CA ASN A 27 -7.10 12.42 4.65
C ASN A 27 -8.29 13.30 4.98
N ALA A 28 -9.50 12.87 4.62
CA ALA A 28 -10.72 13.60 4.91
C ALA A 28 -10.97 13.71 6.43
N ALA A 29 -10.73 12.62 7.17
CA ALA A 29 -10.91 12.60 8.62
C ALA A 29 -9.93 13.56 9.31
N ILE A 30 -8.69 13.64 8.83
CA ILE A 30 -7.70 14.58 9.37
C ILE A 30 -8.16 16.03 9.15
N LYS A 31 -8.60 16.33 7.94
CA LYS A 31 -9.08 17.68 7.59
C LYS A 31 -10.28 18.09 8.42
N ASN A 32 -11.10 17.12 8.84
CA ASN A 32 -12.29 17.36 9.66
C ASN A 32 -12.03 17.17 11.16
N SER A 33 -10.80 16.90 11.54
CA SER A 33 -10.40 16.69 12.94
C SER A 33 -11.17 15.56 13.63
N GLU A 34 -11.48 14.50 12.89
CA GLU A 34 -12.21 13.34 13.39
C GLU A 34 -11.24 12.30 13.99
N MET A 35 -10.79 12.55 15.20
CA MET A 35 -9.73 11.77 15.85
C MET A 35 -10.00 10.27 15.94
N GLU A 36 -11.19 9.88 16.35
CA GLU A 36 -11.55 8.46 16.47
C GLU A 36 -11.48 7.76 15.14
N LYS A 37 -11.93 8.44 14.09
CA LYS A 37 -11.92 7.91 12.74
C LYS A 37 -10.49 7.76 12.21
N ILE A 38 -9.61 8.73 12.52
CA ILE A 38 -8.20 8.67 12.15
C ILE A 38 -7.56 7.42 12.74
N VAL A 39 -7.79 7.17 14.03
CA VAL A 39 -7.23 6.01 14.74
C VAL A 39 -7.80 4.69 14.18
N SER A 40 -9.09 4.63 13.95
CA SER A 40 -9.76 3.46 13.38
C SER A 40 -9.22 3.12 11.99
N LEU A 41 -9.04 4.13 11.14
CA LEU A 41 -8.51 3.95 9.80
C LEU A 41 -7.03 3.53 9.82
N ASP A 42 -6.27 3.99 10.80
CA ASP A 42 -4.88 3.56 10.97
C ASP A 42 -4.79 2.07 11.28
N ALA A 43 -5.70 1.57 12.12
CA ALA A 43 -5.78 0.14 12.42
C ALA A 43 -6.13 -0.68 11.17
N GLU A 44 -7.05 -0.16 10.34
CA GLU A 44 -7.38 -0.78 9.06
C GLU A 44 -6.18 -0.84 8.13
N LYS A 45 -5.42 0.24 8.04
CA LYS A 45 -4.19 0.28 7.25
C LYS A 45 -3.20 -0.77 7.71
N GLN A 46 -3.02 -0.90 9.03
CA GLN A 46 -2.08 -1.87 9.58
C GLN A 46 -2.45 -3.29 9.16
N SER A 47 -3.73 -3.64 9.22
CA SER A 47 -4.22 -4.95 8.80
C SER A 47 -3.98 -5.20 7.31
N LEU A 48 -4.25 -4.20 6.47
CA LEU A 48 -4.02 -4.29 5.03
C LEU A 48 -2.53 -4.41 4.69
N MET A 49 -1.66 -3.74 5.44
CA MET A 49 -0.22 -3.84 5.24
C MET A 49 0.32 -5.21 5.61
N GLU A 50 -0.23 -5.83 6.65
CA GLU A 50 0.12 -7.22 7.00
C GLU A 50 -0.28 -8.16 5.86
N ASN A 51 -1.45 -7.95 5.29
CA ASN A 51 -1.94 -8.68 4.13
C ASN A 51 -0.99 -8.54 2.94
N LEU A 52 -0.59 -7.30 2.65
CA LEU A 52 0.34 -6.98 1.57
C LEU A 52 1.68 -7.69 1.76
N SER A 53 2.20 -7.67 2.98
CA SER A 53 3.44 -8.35 3.32
C SER A 53 3.35 -9.85 3.09
N GLY A 54 2.22 -10.45 3.45
CA GLY A 54 1.96 -11.88 3.20
C GLY A 54 1.94 -12.21 1.72
N ILE A 55 1.33 -11.36 0.91
CA ILE A 55 1.29 -11.54 -0.55
C ILE A 55 2.71 -11.44 -1.13
N ASP A 56 3.48 -10.43 -0.72
CA ASP A 56 4.85 -10.25 -1.18
C ASP A 56 5.72 -11.47 -0.83
N ASN A 57 5.54 -12.02 0.36
CA ASN A 57 6.25 -13.24 0.77
C ASN A 57 5.85 -14.43 -0.11
N SER A 58 4.58 -14.55 -0.46
CA SER A 58 4.10 -15.62 -1.35
C SER A 58 4.68 -15.49 -2.76
N MET A 59 5.01 -14.27 -3.19
CA MET A 59 5.56 -14.02 -4.52
C MET A 59 7.06 -14.25 -4.62
N LYS A 60 7.78 -14.23 -3.50
CA LYS A 60 9.24 -14.37 -3.49
C LYS A 60 9.79 -15.56 -4.28
N PRO A 61 9.23 -16.78 -4.15
CA PRO A 61 9.76 -17.91 -4.92
C PRO A 61 9.74 -17.69 -6.43
N PHE A 62 8.71 -17.02 -6.94
CA PHE A 62 8.59 -16.75 -8.38
C PHE A 62 9.61 -15.70 -8.83
N ILE A 63 9.83 -14.67 -8.04
CA ILE A 63 10.75 -13.58 -8.36
C ILE A 63 12.18 -14.06 -8.31
N LEU A 64 12.57 -14.77 -7.25
CA LEU A 64 13.93 -15.27 -7.07
C LEU A 64 14.34 -16.25 -8.16
N LYS A 65 13.40 -17.08 -8.61
CA LYS A 65 13.66 -18.07 -9.65
C LYS A 65 13.90 -17.44 -11.02
N ASN A 66 13.15 -16.39 -11.34
CA ASN A 66 13.16 -15.77 -12.68
C ASN A 66 14.00 -14.49 -12.76
N MET A 67 14.43 -13.96 -11.63
CA MET A 67 15.20 -12.71 -11.50
C MET A 67 14.48 -11.47 -12.05
N ARG A 68 13.29 -11.63 -12.61
CA ARG A 68 12.45 -10.54 -13.09
C ARG A 68 11.04 -11.10 -13.36
N TYR A 69 10.08 -10.20 -13.49
CA TYR A 69 8.72 -10.62 -13.80
C TYR A 69 8.58 -11.08 -15.25
N PRO A 70 7.84 -12.16 -15.51
CA PRO A 70 7.54 -12.59 -16.87
C PRO A 70 6.81 -11.48 -17.65
N ALA A 71 6.98 -11.47 -18.97
CA ALA A 71 6.33 -10.49 -19.84
C ALA A 71 4.80 -10.47 -19.67
N SER A 72 4.20 -11.64 -19.43
CA SER A 72 2.76 -11.78 -19.27
C SER A 72 2.17 -10.98 -18.11
N VAL A 73 2.98 -10.66 -17.09
CA VAL A 73 2.51 -9.93 -15.90
C VAL A 73 3.11 -8.54 -15.75
N GLN A 74 3.97 -8.11 -16.69
CA GLN A 74 4.65 -6.81 -16.59
C GLN A 74 3.67 -5.64 -16.55
N ASP A 75 2.57 -5.70 -17.29
CA ASP A 75 1.56 -4.63 -17.25
C ASP A 75 0.90 -4.54 -15.88
N SER A 76 0.63 -5.68 -15.25
CA SER A 76 0.08 -5.72 -13.90
C SER A 76 1.05 -5.10 -12.90
N VAL A 77 2.35 -5.42 -13.02
CA VAL A 77 3.38 -4.86 -12.16
C VAL A 77 3.46 -3.33 -12.32
N LYS A 78 3.38 -2.84 -13.56
CA LYS A 78 3.38 -1.39 -13.83
C LYS A 78 2.18 -0.70 -13.17
N LYS A 79 0.99 -1.27 -13.29
CA LYS A 79 -0.23 -0.74 -12.67
C LYS A 79 -0.10 -0.70 -11.14
N ILE A 80 0.43 -1.77 -10.56
CA ILE A 80 0.65 -1.86 -9.12
C ILE A 80 1.61 -0.77 -8.66
N ASN A 81 2.71 -0.56 -9.39
CA ASN A 81 3.69 0.46 -9.03
C ASN A 81 3.11 1.87 -9.13
N ILE A 82 2.26 2.13 -10.12
CA ILE A 82 1.55 3.41 -10.25
C ILE A 82 0.64 3.61 -9.03
N CYS A 83 -0.11 2.58 -8.63
CA CYS A 83 -0.98 2.65 -7.46
C CYS A 83 -0.18 2.88 -6.17
N LEU A 84 0.95 2.19 -6.01
CA LEU A 84 1.82 2.38 -4.84
C LEU A 84 2.36 3.81 -4.77
N ASN A 85 2.76 4.38 -5.90
CA ASN A 85 3.23 5.77 -5.94
C ASN A 85 2.10 6.74 -5.57
N ASN A 86 0.89 6.50 -6.04
CA ASN A 86 -0.27 7.31 -5.68
C ASN A 86 -0.57 7.22 -4.18
N LEU A 87 -0.48 6.01 -3.62
CA LEU A 87 -0.66 5.79 -2.19
C LEU A 87 0.38 6.57 -1.37
N ILE A 88 1.63 6.54 -1.81
CA ILE A 88 2.72 7.27 -1.14
C ILE A 88 2.42 8.78 -1.13
N VAL A 89 1.91 9.32 -2.23
CA VAL A 89 1.56 10.75 -2.31
C VAL A 89 0.50 11.10 -1.27
N ILE A 90 -0.56 10.30 -1.17
CA ILE A 90 -1.63 10.53 -0.20
C ILE A 90 -1.10 10.42 1.23
N GLU A 91 -0.28 9.42 1.51
CA GLU A 91 0.27 9.20 2.85
C GLU A 91 1.23 10.32 3.27
N LYS A 92 2.00 10.86 2.33
CA LYS A 92 2.86 12.02 2.61
C LYS A 92 2.03 13.25 2.98
N GLU A 93 0.92 13.47 2.29
CA GLU A 93 0.00 14.55 2.65
C GLU A 93 -0.60 14.32 4.03
N ASN A 94 -1.04 13.09 4.32
CA ASN A 94 -1.58 12.73 5.62
C ASN A 94 -0.58 12.96 6.74
N GLU A 95 0.67 12.55 6.54
CA GLU A 95 1.74 12.77 7.50
C GLU A 95 1.96 14.26 7.76
N LYS A 96 1.96 15.05 6.70
CA LYS A 96 2.13 16.50 6.80
C LYS A 96 1.00 17.15 7.60
N LEU A 97 -0.23 16.73 7.33
CA LEU A 97 -1.41 17.24 8.04
C LEU A 97 -1.39 16.82 9.52
N LEU A 98 -1.02 15.58 9.80
CA LEU A 98 -0.92 15.08 11.17
C LEU A 98 0.18 15.79 11.94
N SER A 99 1.31 16.08 11.31
CA SER A 99 2.40 16.85 11.93
C SER A 99 1.94 18.24 12.29
N ALA A 100 1.15 18.89 11.43
CA ALA A 100 0.59 20.21 11.70
C ALA A 100 -0.36 20.20 12.89
N MET A 101 -0.97 19.05 13.18
CA MET A 101 -1.85 18.84 14.33
C MET A 101 -1.10 18.33 15.58
N GLU A 102 0.22 18.24 15.49
CA GLU A 102 1.09 17.68 16.56
C GLU A 102 0.78 16.21 16.87
N LEU A 103 0.27 15.47 15.89
CA LEU A 103 0.01 14.05 16.00
C LEU A 103 1.05 13.29 15.20
N SER A 104 1.78 12.40 15.82
CA SER A 104 2.82 11.61 15.15
C SER A 104 2.31 10.20 14.86
N ALA A 105 2.09 9.83 13.62
CA ALA A 105 1.58 8.49 13.38
C ALA A 105 2.05 7.75 12.14
N SER A 106 2.30 8.39 11.01
CA SER A 106 2.28 7.64 9.74
C SER A 106 3.58 7.54 8.96
N GLY A 107 4.67 8.12 9.43
CA GLY A 107 5.94 8.09 8.69
C GLY A 107 6.44 6.69 8.38
N ARG A 108 6.23 5.75 9.29
CA ARG A 108 6.64 4.34 9.12
C ARG A 108 5.92 3.64 7.96
N HIS A 109 4.68 4.06 7.66
CA HIS A 109 3.92 3.47 6.55
C HIS A 109 4.49 3.89 5.20
N ILE A 110 4.92 5.12 5.08
CA ILE A 110 5.54 5.64 3.85
C ILE A 110 6.78 4.83 3.50
N GLU A 111 7.64 4.55 4.48
CA GLU A 111 8.83 3.75 4.26
C GLU A 111 8.50 2.34 3.77
N ALA A 112 7.46 1.72 4.33
CA ALA A 112 7.01 0.40 3.92
C ALA A 112 6.51 0.42 2.47
N TYR A 113 5.77 1.45 2.06
CA TYR A 113 5.27 1.59 0.70
C TYR A 113 6.42 1.80 -0.29
N LYS A 114 7.42 2.59 0.07
CA LYS A 114 8.61 2.79 -0.76
C LYS A 114 9.36 1.50 -1.01
N ARG A 115 9.44 0.63 0.00
CA ARG A 115 10.08 -0.68 -0.15
C ARG A 115 9.29 -1.60 -1.08
N ALA A 116 7.97 -1.44 -1.15
CA ALA A 116 7.11 -2.25 -2.01
C ALA A 116 7.19 -1.86 -3.48
N VAL A 117 7.63 -0.64 -3.78
CA VAL A 117 7.83 -0.17 -5.16
C VAL A 117 9.12 -0.75 -5.69
N LYS A 118 9.07 -1.43 -6.83
CA LYS A 118 10.22 -2.07 -7.46
C LYS A 118 10.42 -1.59 -8.87
#